data_e4854c70da45658d55980ed1654e8a6d
#
_entry.id   e4854c70da45658d55980ed1654e8a6d
#
_cell.length_a   1.000
_cell.length_b   1.000
_cell.length_c   1.000
_cell.angle_alpha   90.00
_cell.angle_beta   90.00
_cell.angle_gamma   90.00
#
_symmetry.space_group_name_H-M   'P 1'
#
loop_
_entity.id
_entity.type
_entity.pdbx_description
1 polymer ?
#
loop_
_entity_poly.entity_id
_entity_poly.type
_entity_poly.pdbx_seq_one_letter_code
_entity_poly.pdbx_strand_id
1 'polypeptide(L)'
;MDKIVVQGGDNRLVGSVTIEGAKNAVLPLLAATILASEGKTVLQNVPILSDVFIMNQVVGGLNAKVDFDEEAHLVKVDATGDITEEAPYKYVSKMRASIVVLGPILARVGHAKVSMPGGCTIGSRPIDLHLKGLEAMGVKISQTAGYIEAKAERLHGAHIYMDFPSVGATQNLMMAATLADGVTVIENAAREPEIVDLAILLNEMGAKVKGAGTETITITGVEKLHGTTHNVVQDRIEAGTFMVAAALTGGG
;
A
#
# COMPACT_ATOMS: atom_id res chain seq x y z
N MET A 1 34.85 -2.44 1.26
CA MET A 1 33.96 -2.31 0.08
C MET A 1 33.74 -3.72 -0.46
N ASP A 2 32.50 -4.16 -0.50
CA ASP A 2 32.19 -5.43 -1.12
C ASP A 2 32.40 -5.30 -2.63
N LYS A 3 32.96 -6.34 -3.24
CA LYS A 3 33.30 -6.36 -4.67
C LYS A 3 32.47 -7.41 -5.37
N ILE A 4 31.69 -7.00 -6.37
CA ILE A 4 30.98 -7.92 -7.25
C ILE A 4 31.86 -8.16 -8.48
N VAL A 5 32.16 -9.40 -8.79
CA VAL A 5 32.87 -9.79 -9.98
C VAL A 5 31.91 -10.53 -10.90
N VAL A 6 31.70 -10.00 -12.10
CA VAL A 6 30.83 -10.60 -13.11
C VAL A 6 31.70 -11.14 -14.25
N GLN A 7 31.57 -12.42 -14.52
CA GLN A 7 32.20 -13.06 -15.68
C GLN A 7 31.14 -13.20 -16.78
N GLY A 8 31.28 -12.42 -17.85
CA GLY A 8 30.42 -12.51 -19.02
C GLY A 8 30.69 -13.79 -19.85
N GLY A 9 29.78 -14.16 -20.72
CA GLY A 9 29.91 -15.31 -21.63
C GLY A 9 28.75 -15.35 -22.62
N ASP A 10 28.79 -16.29 -23.55
CA ASP A 10 27.77 -16.49 -24.61
C ASP A 10 26.58 -17.36 -24.12
N ASN A 11 26.29 -17.33 -22.84
CA ASN A 11 25.21 -18.11 -22.22
C ASN A 11 23.85 -17.50 -22.61
N ARG A 12 23.02 -18.27 -23.31
CA ARG A 12 21.62 -17.97 -23.54
C ARG A 12 20.81 -18.41 -22.33
N LEU A 13 19.91 -17.55 -21.87
CA LEU A 13 18.93 -17.92 -20.86
C LEU A 13 17.72 -18.54 -21.58
N VAL A 14 17.45 -19.83 -21.32
CA VAL A 14 16.31 -20.54 -21.88
C VAL A 14 15.51 -21.19 -20.77
N GLY A 15 14.20 -20.96 -20.77
CA GLY A 15 13.33 -21.56 -19.76
C GLY A 15 12.07 -20.73 -19.52
N SER A 16 11.30 -21.15 -18.52
CA SER A 16 10.08 -20.44 -18.09
C SER A 16 10.15 -20.08 -16.60
N VAL A 17 9.62 -18.93 -16.26
CA VAL A 17 9.44 -18.47 -14.88
C VAL A 17 7.97 -18.10 -14.65
N THR A 18 7.45 -18.44 -13.48
CA THR A 18 6.14 -17.95 -13.05
C THR A 18 6.36 -16.68 -12.24
N ILE A 19 5.74 -15.59 -12.67
CA ILE A 19 5.85 -14.30 -11.99
C ILE A 19 4.98 -14.33 -10.73
N GLU A 20 5.58 -14.00 -9.59
CA GLU A 20 4.90 -13.92 -8.30
C GLU A 20 4.08 -12.65 -8.14
N GLY A 21 3.35 -12.54 -7.02
CA GLY A 21 2.60 -11.34 -6.68
C GLY A 21 3.50 -10.12 -6.49
N ALA A 22 3.00 -8.96 -6.93
CA ALA A 22 3.75 -7.72 -6.91
C ALA A 22 4.00 -7.21 -5.48
N LYS A 23 5.27 -7.02 -5.10
CA LYS A 23 5.65 -6.38 -3.84
C LYS A 23 4.95 -5.04 -3.64
N ASN A 24 4.97 -4.20 -4.66
CA ASN A 24 4.43 -2.84 -4.59
C ASN A 24 2.89 -2.80 -4.60
N ALA A 25 2.22 -3.92 -4.93
CA ALA A 25 0.79 -4.09 -4.75
C ALA A 25 0.46 -4.64 -3.36
N VAL A 26 1.11 -5.73 -2.94
CA VAL A 26 0.74 -6.42 -1.69
C VAL A 26 0.89 -5.55 -0.44
N LEU A 27 1.87 -4.65 -0.39
CA LEU A 27 2.08 -3.81 0.79
C LEU A 27 0.89 -2.85 1.04
N PRO A 28 0.39 -2.07 0.07
CA PRO A 28 -0.83 -1.28 0.28
C PRO A 28 -2.10 -2.15 0.43
N LEU A 29 -2.17 -3.34 -0.20
CA LEU A 29 -3.30 -4.26 0.02
C LEU A 29 -3.34 -4.74 1.47
N LEU A 30 -2.19 -5.09 2.08
CA LEU A 30 -2.09 -5.42 3.50
C LEU A 30 -2.51 -4.24 4.39
N ALA A 31 -2.11 -3.02 4.05
CA ALA A 31 -2.56 -1.83 4.78
C ALA A 31 -4.08 -1.62 4.65
N ALA A 32 -4.65 -1.86 3.46
CA ALA A 32 -6.10 -1.74 3.21
C ALA A 32 -6.93 -2.73 4.05
N THR A 33 -6.38 -3.89 4.44
CA THR A 33 -7.10 -4.86 5.27
C THR A 33 -7.55 -4.28 6.62
N ILE A 34 -6.86 -3.24 7.11
CA ILE A 34 -7.21 -2.51 8.34
C ILE A 34 -8.61 -1.87 8.24
N LEU A 35 -9.06 -1.55 7.03
CA LEU A 35 -10.36 -0.91 6.78
C LEU A 35 -11.56 -1.83 7.02
N ALA A 36 -11.38 -3.16 7.01
CA ALA A 36 -12.46 -4.11 7.22
C ALA A 36 -12.91 -4.13 8.68
N SER A 37 -14.14 -3.67 8.95
CA SER A 37 -14.77 -3.75 10.26
C SER A 37 -15.58 -5.03 10.47
N GLU A 38 -15.83 -5.79 9.41
CA GLU A 38 -16.58 -7.05 9.40
C GLU A 38 -15.88 -8.08 8.51
N GLY A 39 -15.89 -9.34 8.92
CA GLY A 39 -15.27 -10.43 8.15
C GLY A 39 -13.75 -10.40 8.13
N LYS A 40 -13.15 -11.35 7.43
CA LYS A 40 -11.69 -11.47 7.27
C LYS A 40 -11.31 -11.19 5.83
N THR A 41 -10.17 -10.53 5.64
CA THR A 41 -9.59 -10.36 4.30
C THR A 41 -8.54 -11.45 4.07
N VAL A 42 -8.61 -12.07 2.89
CA VAL A 42 -7.66 -13.10 2.45
C VAL A 42 -6.97 -12.60 1.19
N LEU A 43 -5.65 -12.44 1.26
CA LEU A 43 -4.83 -12.10 0.10
C LEU A 43 -4.14 -13.37 -0.39
N GLN A 44 -4.29 -13.67 -1.67
CA GLN A 44 -3.67 -14.80 -2.38
C GLN A 44 -2.54 -14.31 -3.27
N ASN A 45 -1.66 -15.23 -3.69
CA ASN A 45 -0.47 -14.89 -4.49
C ASN A 45 0.44 -13.86 -3.81
N VAL A 46 0.61 -13.98 -2.49
CA VAL A 46 1.47 -13.10 -1.71
C VAL A 46 2.92 -13.54 -1.83
N PRO A 47 3.86 -12.67 -2.28
CA PRO A 47 5.26 -13.07 -2.43
C PRO A 47 5.95 -13.19 -1.06
N ILE A 48 6.91 -14.11 -0.96
CA ILE A 48 7.70 -14.34 0.26
C ILE A 48 8.88 -13.36 0.29
N LEU A 49 8.65 -12.16 0.79
CA LEU A 49 9.63 -11.08 0.82
C LEU A 49 9.73 -10.46 2.22
N SER A 50 10.93 -9.98 2.59
CA SER A 50 11.18 -9.34 3.89
C SER A 50 10.20 -8.18 4.18
N ASP A 51 9.86 -7.39 3.16
CA ASP A 51 8.94 -6.27 3.29
C ASP A 51 7.50 -6.73 3.63
N VAL A 52 7.08 -7.89 3.12
CA VAL A 52 5.79 -8.50 3.45
C VAL A 52 5.74 -8.92 4.92
N PHE A 53 6.80 -9.57 5.42
CA PHE A 53 6.89 -9.91 6.85
C PHE A 53 6.86 -8.68 7.74
N ILE A 54 7.56 -7.60 7.35
CA ILE A 54 7.54 -6.33 8.09
C ILE A 54 6.13 -5.72 8.07
N MET A 55 5.43 -5.69 6.92
CA MET A 55 4.09 -5.14 6.83
C MET A 55 3.09 -5.97 7.65
N ASN A 56 3.19 -7.29 7.64
CA ASN A 56 2.39 -8.18 8.50
C ASN A 56 2.59 -7.86 9.98
N GLN A 57 3.83 -7.53 10.39
CA GLN A 57 4.13 -7.11 11.77
C GLN A 57 3.57 -5.71 12.06
N VAL A 58 3.56 -4.79 11.10
CA VAL A 58 2.93 -3.47 11.25
C VAL A 58 1.42 -3.62 11.45
N VAL A 59 0.75 -4.39 10.57
CA VAL A 59 -0.70 -4.65 10.64
C VAL A 59 -1.06 -5.38 11.93
N GLY A 60 -0.29 -6.41 12.30
CA GLY A 60 -0.47 -7.13 13.56
C GLY A 60 -0.27 -6.23 14.80
N GLY A 61 0.69 -5.31 14.74
CA GLY A 61 0.94 -4.34 15.79
C GLY A 61 -0.15 -3.26 15.94
N LEU A 62 -1.02 -3.13 14.93
CA LEU A 62 -2.24 -2.32 14.98
C LEU A 62 -3.44 -3.07 15.59
N ASN A 63 -3.20 -4.20 16.23
CA ASN A 63 -4.19 -5.06 16.87
C ASN A 63 -5.05 -5.91 15.91
N ALA A 64 -4.69 -6.00 14.64
CA ALA A 64 -5.26 -6.97 13.72
C ALA A 64 -4.61 -8.35 13.92
N LYS A 65 -5.36 -9.44 13.66
CA LYS A 65 -4.81 -10.80 13.66
C LYS A 65 -4.35 -11.14 12.27
N VAL A 66 -3.06 -11.43 12.11
CA VAL A 66 -2.45 -11.76 10.82
C VAL A 66 -1.94 -13.19 10.85
N ASP A 67 -2.33 -13.99 9.87
CA ASP A 67 -1.87 -15.35 9.64
C ASP A 67 -1.30 -15.45 8.23
N PHE A 68 -0.02 -15.80 8.11
CA PHE A 68 0.69 -15.93 6.84
C PHE A 68 1.10 -17.37 6.58
N ASP A 69 0.42 -18.01 5.66
CA ASP A 69 0.76 -19.32 5.11
C ASP A 69 1.72 -19.15 3.94
N GLU A 70 3.02 -19.35 4.21
CA GLU A 70 4.08 -19.17 3.21
C GLU A 70 4.01 -20.23 2.11
N GLU A 71 3.62 -21.47 2.43
CA GLU A 71 3.52 -22.55 1.43
C GLU A 71 2.37 -22.31 0.45
N ALA A 72 1.25 -21.77 0.96
CA ALA A 72 0.09 -21.42 0.13
C ALA A 72 0.19 -20.02 -0.49
N HIS A 73 1.23 -19.23 -0.20
CA HIS A 73 1.34 -17.81 -0.60
C HIS A 73 0.10 -16.99 -0.21
N LEU A 74 -0.39 -17.15 1.04
CA LEU A 74 -1.68 -16.65 1.47
C LEU A 74 -1.56 -15.93 2.81
N VAL A 75 -2.08 -14.70 2.89
CA VAL A 75 -2.21 -13.94 4.13
C VAL A 75 -3.69 -13.77 4.49
N LYS A 76 -4.05 -14.12 5.72
CA LYS A 76 -5.38 -13.86 6.29
C LYS A 76 -5.27 -12.77 7.34
N VAL A 77 -6.11 -11.75 7.23
CA VAL A 77 -6.17 -10.64 8.19
C VAL A 77 -7.58 -10.51 8.76
N ASP A 78 -7.66 -10.49 10.09
CA ASP A 78 -8.87 -10.18 10.85
C ASP A 78 -8.65 -8.85 11.58
N ALA A 79 -9.23 -7.79 11.05
CA ALA A 79 -9.19 -6.42 11.60
C ALA A 79 -10.54 -5.98 12.19
N THR A 80 -11.40 -6.93 12.57
CA THR A 80 -12.75 -6.67 13.10
C THR A 80 -12.73 -6.08 14.52
N GLY A 81 -11.63 -6.23 15.25
CA GLY A 81 -11.43 -5.66 16.58
C GLY A 81 -11.08 -4.17 16.56
N ASP A 82 -10.79 -3.65 17.75
CA ASP A 82 -10.34 -2.26 17.92
C ASP A 82 -8.93 -2.10 17.36
N ILE A 83 -8.80 -1.26 16.36
CA ILE A 83 -7.52 -0.88 15.76
C ILE A 83 -6.87 0.20 16.62
N THR A 84 -5.56 0.07 16.91
CA THR A 84 -4.81 1.07 17.65
C THR A 84 -4.40 2.24 16.76
N GLU A 85 -4.29 3.41 17.37
CA GLU A 85 -3.90 4.65 16.69
C GLU A 85 -2.40 4.76 16.39
N GLU A 86 -1.56 4.02 17.13
CA GLU A 86 -0.11 4.10 17.04
C GLU A 86 0.47 2.89 16.31
N ALA A 87 1.08 3.14 15.15
CA ALA A 87 1.79 2.12 14.40
C ALA A 87 3.16 1.83 15.06
N PRO A 88 3.56 0.54 15.23
CA PRO A 88 4.74 0.17 15.97
C PRO A 88 6.03 0.74 15.36
N TYR A 89 6.71 1.66 16.09
CA TYR A 89 7.96 2.30 15.67
C TYR A 89 9.00 1.31 15.15
N LYS A 90 9.18 0.19 15.87
CA LYS A 90 10.17 -0.85 15.56
C LYS A 90 10.07 -1.37 14.12
N TYR A 91 8.89 -1.36 13.53
CA TYR A 91 8.64 -1.89 12.20
C TYR A 91 8.50 -0.78 11.15
N VAL A 92 7.76 0.27 11.47
CA VAL A 92 7.54 1.42 10.56
C VAL A 92 8.86 2.10 10.20
N SER A 93 9.79 2.27 11.16
CA SER A 93 11.09 2.87 10.91
C SER A 93 11.99 2.07 9.96
N LYS A 94 11.71 0.79 9.77
CA LYS A 94 12.52 -0.10 8.91
C LYS A 94 12.10 -0.09 7.44
N MET A 95 10.86 0.28 7.16
CA MET A 95 10.30 0.20 5.81
C MET A 95 9.53 1.46 5.47
N ARG A 96 10.00 2.19 4.45
CA ARG A 96 9.36 3.43 4.01
C ARG A 96 7.89 3.25 3.60
N ALA A 97 7.56 2.12 2.96
CA ALA A 97 6.20 1.82 2.53
C ALA A 97 5.19 1.79 3.69
N SER A 98 5.66 1.64 4.93
CA SER A 98 4.79 1.63 6.12
C SER A 98 3.97 2.91 6.30
N ILE A 99 4.35 4.05 5.67
CA ILE A 99 3.57 5.29 5.71
C ILE A 99 2.15 5.11 5.14
N VAL A 100 1.92 4.10 4.29
CA VAL A 100 0.60 3.86 3.69
C VAL A 100 -0.47 3.41 4.69
N VAL A 101 -0.08 3.00 5.92
CA VAL A 101 -1.05 2.68 6.99
C VAL A 101 -1.70 3.92 7.59
N LEU A 102 -1.14 5.13 7.34
CA LEU A 102 -1.65 6.38 7.89
C LEU A 102 -3.11 6.64 7.48
N GLY A 103 -3.42 6.49 6.19
CA GLY A 103 -4.78 6.66 5.67
C GLY A 103 -5.79 5.68 6.28
N PRO A 104 -5.54 4.36 6.24
CA PRO A 104 -6.41 3.37 6.86
C PRO A 104 -6.64 3.57 8.36
N ILE A 105 -5.61 3.91 9.13
CA ILE A 105 -5.76 4.20 10.57
C ILE A 105 -6.66 5.42 10.77
N LEU A 106 -6.40 6.52 10.07
CA LEU A 106 -7.23 7.72 10.16
C LEU A 106 -8.69 7.45 9.78
N ALA A 107 -8.92 6.69 8.72
CA ALA A 107 -10.26 6.34 8.27
C ALA A 107 -11.04 5.51 9.31
N ARG A 108 -10.35 4.60 10.03
CA ARG A 108 -10.96 3.71 11.02
C ARG A 108 -11.08 4.32 12.42
N VAL A 109 -10.10 5.11 12.84
CA VAL A 109 -9.92 5.54 14.24
C VAL A 109 -10.03 7.06 14.41
N GLY A 110 -9.81 7.84 13.33
CA GLY A 110 -9.79 9.30 13.38
C GLY A 110 -8.50 9.89 13.97
N HIS A 111 -7.63 9.07 14.50
CA HIS A 111 -6.33 9.47 15.05
C HIS A 111 -5.26 8.47 14.61
N ALA A 112 -4.13 8.96 14.15
CA ALA A 112 -3.00 8.12 13.78
C ALA A 112 -1.69 8.73 14.23
N LYS A 113 -0.81 7.90 14.80
CA LYS A 113 0.56 8.24 15.16
C LYS A 113 1.51 7.26 14.48
N VAL A 114 2.27 7.75 13.53
CA VAL A 114 3.16 6.94 12.69
C VAL A 114 4.56 7.55 12.75
N SER A 115 5.60 6.73 12.94
CA SER A 115 6.97 7.25 12.88
C SER A 115 7.29 7.79 11.49
N MET A 116 8.14 8.81 11.43
CA MET A 116 8.70 9.24 10.15
C MET A 116 9.34 8.02 9.46
N PRO A 117 9.03 7.80 8.19
CA PRO A 117 9.55 6.64 7.48
C PRO A 117 11.08 6.67 7.45
N GLY A 118 11.70 5.54 7.75
CA GLY A 118 13.16 5.39 7.76
C GLY A 118 13.79 5.68 6.40
N GLY A 119 15.09 5.94 6.41
CA GLY A 119 15.84 6.36 5.23
C GLY A 119 15.77 5.35 4.08
N CYS A 120 15.55 5.88 2.88
CA CYS A 120 15.79 5.15 1.66
C CYS A 120 17.16 5.57 1.12
N THR A 121 18.05 4.62 0.85
CA THR A 121 19.39 4.87 0.29
C THR A 121 19.34 5.44 -1.14
N ILE A 122 18.16 5.42 -1.78
CA ILE A 122 17.94 5.86 -3.17
C ILE A 122 17.65 7.36 -3.29
N GLY A 123 17.49 8.10 -2.16
CA GLY A 123 17.27 9.55 -2.15
C GLY A 123 16.09 10.01 -1.29
N SER A 124 15.97 11.35 -1.16
CA SER A 124 14.83 11.96 -0.46
C SER A 124 13.55 11.76 -1.27
N ARG A 125 12.57 11.11 -0.67
CA ARG A 125 11.21 11.00 -1.23
C ARG A 125 10.27 11.64 -0.22
N PRO A 126 9.91 12.91 -0.39
CA PRO A 126 9.07 13.63 0.56
C PRO A 126 7.70 12.96 0.69
N ILE A 127 7.16 13.02 1.89
CA ILE A 127 5.80 12.52 2.19
C ILE A 127 4.75 13.63 2.10
N ASP A 128 5.17 14.80 1.65
CA ASP A 128 4.37 16.03 1.64
C ASP A 128 3.04 15.86 0.90
N LEU A 129 3.05 15.10 -0.21
CA LEU A 129 1.84 14.81 -0.98
C LEU A 129 0.81 13.99 -0.18
N HIS A 130 1.28 13.05 0.67
CA HIS A 130 0.39 12.31 1.57
C HIS A 130 -0.27 13.28 2.56
N LEU A 131 0.54 14.13 3.19
CA LEU A 131 0.08 15.04 4.24
C LEU A 131 -0.84 16.12 3.67
N LYS A 132 -0.45 16.76 2.56
CA LYS A 132 -1.26 17.79 1.86
C LYS A 132 -2.64 17.25 1.47
N GLY A 133 -2.70 16.03 0.95
CA GLY A 133 -3.96 15.40 0.59
C GLY A 133 -4.84 15.08 1.80
N LEU A 134 -4.25 14.59 2.89
CA LEU A 134 -4.99 14.33 4.13
C LEU A 134 -5.47 15.63 4.79
N GLU A 135 -4.66 16.70 4.78
CA GLU A 135 -5.08 18.03 5.26
C GLU A 135 -6.26 18.57 4.47
N ALA A 136 -6.29 18.38 3.15
CA ALA A 136 -7.45 18.73 2.32
C ALA A 136 -8.73 17.97 2.73
N MET A 137 -8.58 16.75 3.29
CA MET A 137 -9.67 15.95 3.84
C MET A 137 -10.04 16.30 5.29
N GLY A 138 -9.48 17.40 5.84
CA GLY A 138 -9.80 17.90 7.19
C GLY A 138 -8.91 17.35 8.31
N VAL A 139 -7.82 16.66 7.99
CA VAL A 139 -6.88 16.13 9.00
C VAL A 139 -5.99 17.25 9.53
N LYS A 140 -5.85 17.33 10.83
CA LYS A 140 -4.86 18.16 11.52
C LYS A 140 -3.59 17.35 11.73
N ILE A 141 -2.47 17.83 11.19
CA ILE A 141 -1.20 17.11 11.20
C ILE A 141 -0.18 17.89 12.01
N SER A 142 0.54 17.19 12.87
CA SER A 142 1.74 17.70 13.56
C SER A 142 2.90 16.72 13.38
N GLN A 143 4.10 17.26 13.26
CA GLN A 143 5.34 16.49 13.16
C GLN A 143 6.21 16.82 14.38
N THR A 144 6.45 15.84 15.22
CA THR A 144 7.17 16.03 16.49
C THR A 144 8.05 14.82 16.79
N ALA A 145 9.31 15.06 17.13
CA ALA A 145 10.25 14.05 17.63
C ALA A 145 10.32 12.77 16.77
N GLY A 146 10.27 12.91 15.43
CA GLY A 146 10.38 11.77 14.51
C GLY A 146 9.07 11.01 14.29
N TYR A 147 7.92 11.59 14.70
CA TYR A 147 6.58 11.07 14.45
C TYR A 147 5.72 12.05 13.66
N ILE A 148 4.81 11.49 12.90
CA ILE A 148 3.66 12.17 12.32
C ILE A 148 2.47 11.83 13.21
N GLU A 149 1.85 12.83 13.80
CA GLU A 149 0.58 12.70 14.50
C GLU A 149 -0.50 13.40 13.67
N ALA A 150 -1.55 12.68 13.34
CA ALA A 150 -2.62 13.11 12.46
C ALA A 150 -3.97 12.84 13.11
N LYS A 151 -4.87 13.84 13.16
CA LYS A 151 -6.16 13.78 13.83
C LYS A 151 -7.26 14.38 12.98
N ALA A 152 -8.40 13.72 12.93
CA ALA A 152 -9.65 14.24 12.41
C ALA A 152 -10.81 13.66 13.20
N GLU A 153 -11.82 14.45 13.53
CA GLU A 153 -13.07 13.90 14.09
C GLU A 153 -13.74 12.97 13.06
N ARG A 154 -13.72 13.41 11.81
CA ARG A 154 -14.16 12.65 10.65
C ARG A 154 -13.44 13.16 9.41
N LEU A 155 -13.10 12.26 8.49
CA LEU A 155 -12.58 12.64 7.19
C LEU A 155 -13.70 13.13 6.28
N HIS A 156 -13.43 14.16 5.49
CA HIS A 156 -14.38 14.71 4.53
C HIS A 156 -13.89 14.49 3.09
N GLY A 157 -14.81 14.32 2.16
CA GLY A 157 -14.51 14.31 0.75
C GLY A 157 -13.85 15.61 0.32
N ALA A 158 -12.86 15.53 -0.57
CA ALA A 158 -12.06 16.67 -1.02
C ALA A 158 -11.70 16.55 -2.50
N HIS A 159 -11.43 17.70 -3.13
CA HIS A 159 -10.82 17.74 -4.45
C HIS A 159 -9.31 17.96 -4.28
N ILE A 160 -8.53 16.96 -4.64
CA ILE A 160 -7.09 16.89 -4.40
C ILE A 160 -6.38 16.84 -5.75
N TYR A 161 -5.58 17.88 -6.04
CA TYR A 161 -4.66 17.88 -7.17
C TYR A 161 -3.26 17.48 -6.69
N MET A 162 -2.71 16.43 -7.30
CA MET A 162 -1.36 15.95 -7.00
C MET A 162 -0.34 16.70 -7.84
N ASP A 163 0.58 17.44 -7.21
CA ASP A 163 1.64 18.16 -7.92
C ASP A 163 2.57 17.20 -8.69
N PHE A 164 2.59 15.94 -8.29
CA PHE A 164 3.29 14.84 -8.93
C PHE A 164 2.50 13.53 -8.74
N PRO A 165 2.40 12.65 -9.76
CA PRO A 165 1.66 11.38 -9.65
C PRO A 165 2.40 10.38 -8.75
N SER A 166 2.30 10.58 -7.44
CA SER A 166 2.93 9.74 -6.42
C SER A 166 2.09 8.49 -6.16
N VAL A 167 2.66 7.30 -6.41
CA VAL A 167 2.00 6.00 -6.16
C VAL A 167 1.60 5.88 -4.69
N GLY A 168 2.54 6.10 -3.76
CA GLY A 168 2.26 5.96 -2.32
C GLY A 168 1.21 6.94 -1.81
N ALA A 169 1.25 8.21 -2.24
CA ALA A 169 0.26 9.20 -1.85
C ALA A 169 -1.11 8.86 -2.43
N THR A 170 -1.19 8.46 -3.71
CA THR A 170 -2.44 8.01 -4.35
C THR A 170 -3.07 6.86 -3.56
N GLN A 171 -2.29 5.82 -3.22
CA GLN A 171 -2.77 4.67 -2.44
C GLN A 171 -3.27 5.08 -1.06
N ASN A 172 -2.52 5.91 -0.35
CA ASN A 172 -2.86 6.35 1.00
C ASN A 172 -4.16 7.18 1.03
N LEU A 173 -4.29 8.11 0.08
CA LEU A 173 -5.48 8.96 -0.06
C LEU A 173 -6.71 8.16 -0.53
N MET A 174 -6.53 7.19 -1.45
CA MET A 174 -7.60 6.29 -1.85
C MET A 174 -8.17 5.54 -0.65
N MET A 175 -7.31 4.95 0.18
CA MET A 175 -7.73 4.22 1.38
C MET A 175 -8.41 5.14 2.39
N ALA A 176 -7.86 6.31 2.66
CA ALA A 176 -8.46 7.28 3.57
C ALA A 176 -9.85 7.73 3.11
N ALA A 177 -10.03 7.93 1.80
CA ALA A 177 -11.28 8.42 1.21
C ALA A 177 -12.43 7.41 1.26
N THR A 178 -12.15 6.10 1.43
CA THR A 178 -13.19 5.06 1.41
C THR A 178 -14.23 5.20 2.52
N LEU A 179 -13.84 5.72 3.67
CA LEU A 179 -14.71 5.93 4.84
C LEU A 179 -14.96 7.43 5.14
N ALA A 180 -14.55 8.33 4.25
CA ALA A 180 -14.77 9.78 4.41
C ALA A 180 -16.21 10.17 4.09
N ASP A 181 -16.68 11.27 4.70
CA ASP A 181 -18.00 11.85 4.35
C ASP A 181 -17.97 12.55 3.00
N GLY A 182 -18.78 12.07 2.05
CA GLY A 182 -18.93 12.69 0.75
C GLY A 182 -18.06 12.06 -0.34
N VAL A 183 -17.59 12.86 -1.28
CA VAL A 183 -16.86 12.42 -2.47
C VAL A 183 -15.46 13.03 -2.48
N THR A 184 -14.45 12.20 -2.68
CA THR A 184 -13.06 12.62 -2.92
C THR A 184 -12.73 12.44 -4.39
N VAL A 185 -12.13 13.46 -4.99
CA VAL A 185 -11.58 13.41 -6.36
C VAL A 185 -10.07 13.64 -6.26
N ILE A 186 -9.30 12.70 -6.77
CA ILE A 186 -7.84 12.79 -6.84
C ILE A 186 -7.47 12.98 -8.31
N GLU A 187 -6.94 14.16 -8.66
CA GLU A 187 -6.45 14.48 -10.00
C GLU A 187 -4.92 14.36 -10.07
N ASN A 188 -4.40 14.09 -11.26
CA ASN A 188 -3.02 13.74 -11.53
C ASN A 188 -2.55 12.55 -10.67
N ALA A 189 -3.45 11.58 -10.48
CA ALA A 189 -3.21 10.38 -9.72
C ALA A 189 -2.20 9.46 -10.44
N ALA A 190 -1.52 8.62 -9.68
CA ALA A 190 -0.70 7.53 -10.21
C ALA A 190 -1.60 6.51 -10.94
N ARG A 191 -1.07 5.87 -12.01
CA ARG A 191 -1.86 5.01 -12.93
C ARG A 191 -1.35 3.57 -12.98
N GLU A 192 -0.35 3.25 -12.19
CA GLU A 192 0.29 1.94 -12.16
C GLU A 192 -0.71 0.81 -11.89
N PRO A 193 -0.47 -0.41 -12.40
CA PRO A 193 -1.33 -1.57 -12.15
C PRO A 193 -1.62 -1.80 -10.65
N GLU A 194 -0.69 -1.46 -9.79
CA GLU A 194 -0.80 -1.57 -8.32
C GLU A 194 -1.88 -0.63 -7.75
N ILE A 195 -2.17 0.50 -8.42
CA ILE A 195 -3.28 1.41 -8.08
C ILE A 195 -4.62 0.78 -8.47
N VAL A 196 -4.65 0.14 -9.64
CA VAL A 196 -5.85 -0.56 -10.11
C VAL A 196 -6.17 -1.75 -9.21
N ASP A 197 -5.15 -2.52 -8.83
CA ASP A 197 -5.27 -3.67 -7.94
C ASP A 197 -5.83 -3.28 -6.56
N LEU A 198 -5.30 -2.19 -5.98
CA LEU A 198 -5.85 -1.63 -4.73
C LEU A 198 -7.32 -1.21 -4.89
N ALA A 199 -7.68 -0.56 -6.00
CA ALA A 199 -9.07 -0.14 -6.24
C ALA A 199 -10.00 -1.35 -6.37
N ILE A 200 -9.55 -2.45 -6.97
CA ILE A 200 -10.31 -3.71 -7.08
C ILE A 200 -10.56 -4.26 -5.67
N LEU A 201 -9.50 -4.44 -4.85
CA LEU A 201 -9.66 -4.90 -3.47
C LEU A 201 -10.62 -4.01 -2.68
N LEU A 202 -10.45 -2.68 -2.72
CA LEU A 202 -11.33 -1.76 -1.99
C LEU A 202 -12.80 -1.89 -2.43
N ASN A 203 -13.07 -2.05 -3.73
CA ASN A 203 -14.41 -2.26 -4.24
C ASN A 203 -14.98 -3.63 -3.84
N GLU A 204 -14.17 -4.68 -3.83
CA GLU A 204 -14.55 -6.00 -3.30
C GLU A 204 -14.85 -5.96 -1.80
N MET A 205 -14.23 -5.05 -1.06
CA MET A 205 -14.53 -4.77 0.35
C MET A 205 -15.80 -3.92 0.55
N GLY A 206 -16.42 -3.43 -0.52
CA GLY A 206 -17.64 -2.63 -0.48
C GLY A 206 -17.43 -1.12 -0.66
N ALA A 207 -16.23 -0.66 -0.98
CA ALA A 207 -15.97 0.75 -1.33
C ALA A 207 -16.55 1.12 -2.70
N LYS A 208 -16.51 2.43 -3.03
CA LYS A 208 -16.97 2.97 -4.30
C LYS A 208 -15.87 3.79 -4.95
N VAL A 209 -14.88 3.09 -5.54
CA VAL A 209 -13.73 3.68 -6.24
C VAL A 209 -13.91 3.55 -7.74
N LYS A 210 -13.72 4.64 -8.47
CA LYS A 210 -13.80 4.71 -9.95
C LYS A 210 -12.61 5.46 -10.51
N GLY A 211 -12.21 5.14 -11.75
CA GLY A 211 -11.16 5.85 -12.47
C GLY A 211 -9.72 5.41 -12.14
N ALA A 212 -9.51 4.39 -11.31
CA ALA A 212 -8.18 3.84 -11.09
C ALA A 212 -7.53 3.39 -12.41
N GLY A 213 -6.24 3.70 -12.58
CA GLY A 213 -5.53 3.50 -13.86
C GLY A 213 -5.65 4.68 -14.83
N THR A 214 -6.44 5.70 -14.50
CA THR A 214 -6.51 6.99 -15.21
C THR A 214 -5.89 8.10 -14.35
N GLU A 215 -5.82 9.31 -14.87
CA GLU A 215 -5.29 10.46 -14.11
C GLU A 215 -6.27 11.01 -13.05
N THR A 216 -7.54 10.57 -13.09
CA THR A 216 -8.54 11.04 -12.14
C THR A 216 -9.23 9.86 -11.47
N ILE A 217 -9.14 9.80 -10.13
CA ILE A 217 -9.79 8.78 -9.32
C ILE A 217 -10.87 9.45 -8.47
N THR A 218 -12.07 8.88 -8.50
CA THR A 218 -13.21 9.36 -7.70
C THR A 218 -13.60 8.29 -6.69
N ILE A 219 -13.69 8.67 -5.43
CA ILE A 219 -14.06 7.80 -4.31
C ILE A 219 -15.27 8.38 -3.61
N THR A 220 -16.37 7.63 -3.55
CA THR A 220 -17.51 7.97 -2.70
C THR A 220 -17.40 7.22 -1.39
N GLY A 221 -17.32 7.94 -0.29
CA GLY A 221 -17.21 7.32 1.02
C GLY A 221 -18.41 6.46 1.39
N VAL A 222 -18.15 5.45 2.22
CA VAL A 222 -19.15 4.50 2.74
C VAL A 222 -19.04 4.41 4.26
N GLU A 223 -20.06 3.91 4.94
CA GLU A 223 -20.08 3.82 6.40
C GLU A 223 -19.13 2.74 6.93
N LYS A 224 -18.99 1.62 6.22
CA LYS A 224 -18.17 0.48 6.61
C LYS A 224 -17.70 -0.32 5.43
N LEU A 225 -16.60 -1.05 5.64
CA LEU A 225 -16.04 -2.02 4.72
C LEU A 225 -15.97 -3.40 5.37
N HIS A 226 -16.02 -4.45 4.55
CA HIS A 226 -15.95 -5.84 5.00
C HIS A 226 -14.75 -6.57 4.40
N GLY A 227 -14.38 -7.69 5.01
CA GLY A 227 -13.35 -8.58 4.47
C GLY A 227 -13.78 -9.24 3.16
N THR A 228 -12.79 -9.61 2.36
CA THR A 228 -12.95 -10.27 1.06
C THR A 228 -11.78 -11.20 0.77
N THR A 229 -11.86 -11.94 -0.33
CA THR A 229 -10.71 -12.69 -0.88
C THR A 229 -10.25 -12.04 -2.16
N HIS A 230 -8.97 -11.71 -2.24
CA HIS A 230 -8.36 -11.00 -3.38
C HIS A 230 -7.06 -11.68 -3.81
N ASN A 231 -6.82 -11.72 -5.12
CA ASN A 231 -5.59 -12.27 -5.68
C ASN A 231 -4.67 -11.12 -6.11
N VAL A 232 -3.50 -11.02 -5.48
CA VAL A 232 -2.52 -9.96 -5.77
C VAL A 232 -2.04 -10.05 -7.22
N VAL A 233 -2.01 -8.91 -7.91
CA VAL A 233 -1.52 -8.80 -9.28
C VAL A 233 -0.05 -9.24 -9.38
N GLN A 234 0.34 -9.87 -10.50
CA GLN A 234 1.72 -10.28 -10.75
C GLN A 234 2.66 -9.09 -10.87
N ASP A 235 3.92 -9.28 -10.45
CA ASP A 235 4.93 -8.22 -10.43
C ASP A 235 5.44 -7.89 -11.84
N ARG A 236 5.01 -6.74 -12.38
CA ARG A 236 5.47 -6.23 -13.68
C ARG A 236 6.96 -5.90 -13.70
N ILE A 237 7.56 -5.59 -12.55
CA ILE A 237 8.99 -5.25 -12.44
C ILE A 237 9.82 -6.53 -12.55
N GLU A 238 9.39 -7.60 -11.89
CA GLU A 238 9.98 -8.94 -12.04
C GLU A 238 9.86 -9.41 -13.48
N ALA A 239 8.67 -9.36 -14.07
CA ALA A 239 8.43 -9.73 -15.46
C ALA A 239 9.33 -8.95 -16.43
N GLY A 240 9.42 -7.61 -16.26
CA GLY A 240 10.28 -6.74 -17.05
C GLY A 240 11.76 -7.12 -16.93
N THR A 241 12.20 -7.50 -15.73
CA THR A 241 13.59 -7.94 -15.49
C THR A 241 13.92 -9.20 -16.28
N PHE A 242 13.04 -10.20 -16.28
CA PHE A 242 13.22 -11.42 -17.08
C PHE A 242 13.14 -11.16 -18.59
N MET A 243 12.25 -10.27 -19.04
CA MET A 243 12.18 -9.87 -20.45
C MET A 243 13.49 -9.23 -20.91
N VAL A 244 14.09 -8.33 -20.12
CA VAL A 244 15.38 -7.72 -20.41
C VAL A 244 16.49 -8.76 -20.41
N ALA A 245 16.51 -9.69 -19.46
CA ALA A 245 17.49 -10.76 -19.38
C ALA A 245 17.43 -11.67 -20.65
N ALA A 246 16.25 -12.08 -21.08
CA ALA A 246 16.05 -12.86 -22.30
C ALA A 246 16.54 -12.09 -23.54
N ALA A 247 16.15 -10.83 -23.68
CA ALA A 247 16.56 -10.01 -24.83
C ALA A 247 18.08 -9.82 -24.91
N LEU A 248 18.75 -9.55 -23.78
CA LEU A 248 20.20 -9.33 -23.71
C LEU A 248 21.01 -10.59 -24.05
N THR A 249 20.49 -11.77 -23.70
CA THR A 249 21.20 -13.04 -23.91
C THR A 249 20.79 -13.74 -25.19
N GLY A 250 19.85 -13.17 -25.96
CA GLY A 250 19.27 -13.86 -27.16
C GLY A 250 18.59 -15.17 -26.78
N GLY A 251 18.08 -15.26 -25.54
CA GLY A 251 17.36 -16.41 -24.97
C GLY A 251 15.87 -16.41 -25.31
N GLY A 252 15.13 -17.29 -24.65
CA GLY A 252 13.68 -17.41 -24.82
C GLY A 252 13.09 -18.43 -23.85
#